data_a5672ebd8ee643752d760d862d334ff7
#
_entry.id   a5672ebd8ee643752d760d862d334ff7
#
_cell.length_a   1.000
_cell.length_b   1.000
_cell.length_c   1.000
_cell.angle_alpha   90.00
_cell.angle_beta   90.00
_cell.angle_gamma   90.00
#
_symmetry.space_group_name_H-M   'P 1'
#
loop_
_entity.id
_entity.type
_entity.pdbx_description
1 polymer ?
#
loop_
_entity_poly.entity_id
_entity_poly.type
_entity_poly.pdbx_seq_one_letter_code
_entity_poly.pdbx_strand_id
1 'polypeptide(L)'
;MEKGIYGLLGVNGAGKTTLMRMLCTIVQPSEGQILWNGKDIWKLGGEYREVLGYLPQNFGYYPDLTVYDYMMYISSIKGLKIPFARKKVKQLLNQVGMEKFSKRKMKNLSGGMVRRVGIAQAMLNDPQILVLDEPTAGLDPNERIRFRNLISELSEERLVLLSTHIVSDIEYIANNIMLMKDGELFYAGTAEDLVYSMKEKVWQCNVSRSMIDKYMNQYLVGNIKTTKTGAELRIISIEKPTEDAVDVEKNLEDAFLFYFGEKSEEKQDA
;
A
#
# COMPACT_ATOMS: atom_id res chain seq x y z
N MET A 1 -15.80 -8.25 -1.46
CA MET A 1 -14.34 -8.54 -1.46
C MET A 1 -14.12 -9.88 -0.79
N GLU A 2 -13.26 -10.70 -1.37
CA GLU A 2 -12.85 -11.99 -0.84
C GLU A 2 -11.54 -11.87 -0.06
N LYS A 3 -11.02 -12.98 0.51
CA LYS A 3 -9.69 -13.01 1.12
C LYS A 3 -8.62 -12.67 0.09
N GLY A 4 -7.53 -12.09 0.54
CA GLY A 4 -6.42 -11.66 -0.33
C GLY A 4 -6.04 -10.21 -0.10
N ILE A 5 -5.10 -9.71 -0.91
CA ILE A 5 -4.56 -8.35 -0.82
C ILE A 5 -5.20 -7.44 -1.86
N TYR A 6 -5.74 -6.34 -1.40
CA TYR A 6 -6.26 -5.24 -2.20
C TYR A 6 -5.36 -4.02 -2.02
N GLY A 7 -4.66 -3.63 -3.09
CA GLY A 7 -3.78 -2.46 -3.11
C GLY A 7 -4.55 -1.20 -3.50
N LEU A 8 -4.61 -0.19 -2.63
CA LEU A 8 -5.16 1.12 -2.93
C LEU A 8 -4.03 2.08 -3.32
N LEU A 9 -3.89 2.31 -4.62
CA LEU A 9 -2.89 3.19 -5.21
C LEU A 9 -3.47 4.59 -5.48
N GLY A 10 -2.64 5.59 -5.35
CA GLY A 10 -2.95 6.98 -5.72
C GLY A 10 -1.86 7.92 -5.23
N VAL A 11 -1.80 9.10 -5.82
CA VAL A 11 -0.87 10.16 -5.40
C VAL A 11 -1.19 10.67 -3.99
N ASN A 12 -0.28 11.44 -3.42
CA ASN A 12 -0.53 12.10 -2.14
C ASN A 12 -1.70 13.09 -2.30
N GLY A 13 -2.63 13.09 -1.34
CA GLY A 13 -3.85 13.89 -1.42
C GLY A 13 -5.02 13.24 -2.15
N ALA A 14 -4.87 12.11 -2.83
CA ALA A 14 -5.96 11.42 -3.55
C ALA A 14 -7.16 10.98 -2.68
N GLY A 15 -7.05 11.05 -1.34
CA GLY A 15 -8.15 10.65 -0.43
C GLY A 15 -7.99 9.29 0.22
N LYS A 16 -6.92 8.53 -0.05
CA LYS A 16 -6.68 7.17 0.47
C LYS A 16 -6.85 7.04 1.99
N THR A 17 -6.14 7.88 2.76
CA THR A 17 -6.23 7.89 4.22
C THR A 17 -7.62 8.23 4.73
N THR A 18 -8.35 9.14 4.04
CA THR A 18 -9.73 9.48 4.39
C THR A 18 -10.65 8.27 4.19
N LEU A 19 -10.56 7.59 3.05
CA LEU A 19 -11.31 6.35 2.78
C LEU A 19 -10.99 5.29 3.84
N MET A 20 -9.71 5.07 4.16
CA MET A 20 -9.32 4.11 5.19
C MET A 20 -9.86 4.45 6.57
N ARG A 21 -9.87 5.74 6.95
CA ARG A 21 -10.46 6.19 8.23
C ARG A 21 -11.98 6.00 8.27
N MET A 22 -12.67 6.17 7.14
CA MET A 22 -14.10 5.86 7.05
C MET A 22 -14.35 4.35 7.19
N LEU A 23 -13.59 3.51 6.52
CA LEU A 23 -13.64 2.05 6.67
C LEU A 23 -13.34 1.60 8.10
N CYS A 24 -12.46 2.31 8.81
CA CYS A 24 -12.14 2.02 10.20
C CYS A 24 -13.08 2.65 11.24
N THR A 25 -14.19 3.22 10.80
CA THR A 25 -15.19 3.92 11.66
C THR A 25 -14.59 5.06 12.51
N ILE A 26 -13.53 5.72 12.02
CA ILE A 26 -12.90 6.88 12.67
C ILE A 26 -13.55 8.18 12.20
N VAL A 27 -13.91 8.23 10.90
CA VAL A 27 -14.57 9.37 10.27
C VAL A 27 -15.86 8.88 9.62
N GLN A 28 -16.97 9.55 9.89
CA GLN A 28 -18.26 9.21 9.27
C GLN A 28 -18.34 9.84 7.87
N PRO A 29 -18.79 9.10 6.84
CA PRO A 29 -19.05 9.69 5.53
C PRO A 29 -20.18 10.73 5.63
N SER A 30 -20.06 11.83 4.89
CA SER A 30 -21.09 12.88 4.85
C SER A 30 -22.36 12.37 4.18
N GLU A 31 -22.21 11.53 3.16
CA GLU A 31 -23.29 10.91 2.40
C GLU A 31 -22.94 9.45 2.06
N GLY A 32 -23.97 8.68 1.69
CA GLY A 32 -23.80 7.27 1.35
C GLY A 32 -23.65 6.36 2.58
N GLN A 33 -23.24 5.12 2.34
CA GLN A 33 -23.09 4.11 3.39
C GLN A 33 -21.98 3.12 3.03
N ILE A 34 -21.35 2.55 4.05
CA ILE A 34 -20.37 1.46 3.90
C ILE A 34 -20.99 0.20 4.51
N LEU A 35 -20.99 -0.88 3.73
CA LEU A 35 -21.64 -2.12 4.13
C LEU A 35 -20.62 -3.24 4.38
N TRP A 36 -20.81 -3.97 5.47
CA TRP A 36 -20.16 -5.24 5.76
C TRP A 36 -21.24 -6.33 5.84
N ASN A 37 -21.15 -7.34 4.97
CA ASN A 37 -22.17 -8.40 4.86
C ASN A 37 -23.61 -7.87 4.72
N GLY A 38 -23.78 -6.80 3.92
CA GLY A 38 -25.07 -6.16 3.68
C GLY A 38 -25.62 -5.26 4.80
N LYS A 39 -24.85 -5.08 5.88
CA LYS A 39 -25.22 -4.21 7.02
C LYS A 39 -24.28 -3.01 7.11
N ASP A 40 -24.85 -1.85 7.41
CA ASP A 40 -24.08 -0.61 7.62
C ASP A 40 -23.11 -0.75 8.79
N ILE A 41 -21.81 -0.49 8.54
CA ILE A 41 -20.74 -0.63 9.53
C ILE A 41 -20.93 0.29 10.75
N TRP A 42 -21.58 1.44 10.57
CA TRP A 42 -21.87 2.37 11.66
C TRP A 42 -22.97 1.83 12.56
N LYS A 43 -23.97 1.12 12.00
CA LYS A 43 -25.02 0.45 12.77
C LYS A 43 -24.49 -0.80 13.50
N LEU A 44 -23.55 -1.52 12.89
CA LEU A 44 -22.86 -2.65 13.52
C LEU A 44 -21.98 -2.21 14.70
N GLY A 45 -21.36 -1.04 14.61
CA GLY A 45 -20.57 -0.45 15.70
C GLY A 45 -19.48 -1.37 16.23
N GLY A 46 -19.65 -1.90 17.46
CA GLY A 46 -18.69 -2.80 18.11
C GLY A 46 -18.46 -4.10 17.36
N GLU A 47 -19.51 -4.73 16.87
CA GLU A 47 -19.43 -5.99 16.11
C GLU A 47 -18.54 -5.88 14.87
N TYR A 48 -18.61 -4.77 14.14
CA TYR A 48 -17.72 -4.54 13.02
C TYR A 48 -16.28 -4.30 13.46
N ARG A 49 -16.06 -3.53 14.54
CA ARG A 49 -14.71 -3.29 15.08
C ARG A 49 -14.01 -4.53 15.62
N GLU A 50 -14.76 -5.55 16.04
CA GLU A 50 -14.18 -6.84 16.44
C GLU A 50 -13.51 -7.58 15.28
N VAL A 51 -14.06 -7.47 14.07
CA VAL A 51 -13.51 -8.12 12.86
C VAL A 51 -12.49 -7.26 12.13
N LEU A 52 -12.19 -6.04 12.63
CA LEU A 52 -11.30 -5.07 12.02
C LEU A 52 -9.97 -4.96 12.75
N GLY A 53 -8.87 -5.04 12.00
CA GLY A 53 -7.53 -4.62 12.41
C GLY A 53 -7.10 -3.39 11.64
N TYR A 54 -6.47 -2.42 12.31
CA TYR A 54 -6.02 -1.19 11.67
C TYR A 54 -4.60 -0.80 12.09
N LEU A 55 -3.77 -0.52 11.10
CA LEU A 55 -2.47 0.11 11.26
C LEU A 55 -2.50 1.48 10.55
N PRO A 56 -2.56 2.59 11.29
CA PRO A 56 -2.52 3.93 10.69
C PRO A 56 -1.12 4.27 10.17
N GLN A 57 -1.05 5.23 9.25
CA GLN A 57 0.21 5.78 8.73
C GLN A 57 1.12 6.28 9.87
N ASN A 58 0.55 7.04 10.80
CA ASN A 58 1.23 7.49 12.01
C ASN A 58 0.81 6.61 13.18
N PHE A 59 1.60 5.58 13.43
CA PHE A 59 1.38 4.64 14.51
C PHE A 59 1.94 5.21 15.82
N GLY A 60 1.02 5.62 16.72
CA GLY A 60 1.35 6.09 18.06
C GLY A 60 1.66 4.94 19.02
N TYR A 61 2.68 5.10 19.84
CA TYR A 61 3.06 4.12 20.88
C TYR A 61 3.60 4.82 22.13
N TYR A 62 3.67 4.09 23.24
CA TYR A 62 4.26 4.57 24.50
C TYR A 62 5.78 4.26 24.51
N PRO A 63 6.65 5.29 24.41
CA PRO A 63 8.09 5.12 24.19
C PRO A 63 8.80 4.30 25.27
N ASP A 64 8.36 4.41 26.53
CA ASP A 64 9.01 3.78 27.69
C ASP A 64 8.50 2.39 28.01
N LEU A 65 7.40 1.94 27.43
CA LEU A 65 6.95 0.56 27.57
C LEU A 65 7.86 -0.38 26.78
N THR A 66 8.04 -1.60 27.28
CA THR A 66 8.61 -2.67 26.48
C THR A 66 7.62 -3.08 25.38
N VAL A 67 8.10 -3.77 24.33
CA VAL A 67 7.23 -4.31 23.28
C VAL A 67 6.15 -5.21 23.91
N TYR A 68 6.53 -6.06 24.86
CA TYR A 68 5.60 -6.95 25.55
C TYR A 68 4.56 -6.16 26.37
N ASP A 69 5.00 -5.20 27.18
CA ASP A 69 4.11 -4.40 28.01
C ASP A 69 3.15 -3.56 27.17
N TYR A 70 3.64 -2.99 26.04
CA TYR A 70 2.81 -2.29 25.09
C TYR A 70 1.72 -3.21 24.51
N MET A 71 2.09 -4.40 24.03
CA MET A 71 1.13 -5.38 23.50
C MET A 71 0.11 -5.84 24.56
N MET A 72 0.54 -6.06 25.80
CA MET A 72 -0.36 -6.39 26.90
C MET A 72 -1.30 -5.23 27.26
N TYR A 73 -0.81 -4.00 27.23
CA TYR A 73 -1.63 -2.79 27.43
C TYR A 73 -2.73 -2.69 26.38
N ILE A 74 -2.38 -2.81 25.08
CA ILE A 74 -3.37 -2.80 24.00
C ILE A 74 -4.35 -3.97 24.11
N SER A 75 -3.86 -5.14 24.49
CA SER A 75 -4.73 -6.31 24.75
C SER A 75 -5.78 -6.04 25.83
N SER A 76 -5.39 -5.32 26.88
CA SER A 76 -6.33 -4.90 27.96
C SER A 76 -7.38 -3.93 27.46
N ILE A 77 -6.99 -2.92 26.65
CA ILE A 77 -7.93 -1.98 26.04
C ILE A 77 -8.93 -2.69 25.12
N LYS A 78 -8.47 -3.72 24.41
CA LYS A 78 -9.32 -4.57 23.55
C LYS A 78 -10.17 -5.60 24.34
N GLY A 79 -10.12 -5.60 25.67
CA GLY A 79 -10.93 -6.48 26.53
C GLY A 79 -10.45 -7.94 26.57
N LEU A 80 -9.24 -8.25 26.14
CA LEU A 80 -8.72 -9.61 26.15
C LEU A 80 -8.39 -10.06 27.58
N LYS A 81 -8.89 -11.24 28.00
CA LYS A 81 -8.55 -11.83 29.31
C LYS A 81 -7.05 -12.13 29.40
N ILE A 82 -6.42 -11.81 30.52
CA ILE A 82 -4.96 -11.88 30.73
C ILE A 82 -4.33 -13.20 30.27
N PRO A 83 -4.84 -14.41 30.62
CA PRO A 83 -4.23 -15.65 30.18
C PRO A 83 -4.24 -15.83 28.66
N PHE A 84 -5.34 -15.43 28.01
CA PHE A 84 -5.47 -15.45 26.55
C PHE A 84 -4.55 -14.41 25.91
N ALA A 85 -4.52 -13.17 26.43
CA ALA A 85 -3.66 -12.09 25.94
C ALA A 85 -2.18 -12.50 25.96
N ARG A 86 -1.69 -13.10 27.04
CA ARG A 86 -0.30 -13.60 27.16
C ARG A 86 0.05 -14.58 26.04
N LYS A 87 -0.82 -15.54 25.76
CA LYS A 87 -0.63 -16.54 24.71
C LYS A 87 -0.64 -15.87 23.31
N LYS A 88 -1.66 -15.03 23.06
CA LYS A 88 -1.83 -14.32 21.77
C LYS A 88 -0.67 -13.36 21.49
N VAL A 89 -0.25 -12.58 22.47
CA VAL A 89 0.89 -11.65 22.33
C VAL A 89 2.18 -12.41 21.99
N LYS A 90 2.47 -13.52 22.69
CA LYS A 90 3.64 -14.32 22.37
C LYS A 90 3.59 -14.88 20.95
N GLN A 91 2.44 -15.41 20.53
CA GLN A 91 2.22 -15.92 19.18
C GLN A 91 2.44 -14.82 18.13
N LEU A 92 1.81 -13.65 18.30
CA LEU A 92 1.91 -12.54 17.35
C LEU A 92 3.32 -11.97 17.27
N LEU A 93 4.02 -11.80 18.42
CA LEU A 93 5.40 -11.33 18.42
C LEU A 93 6.34 -12.32 17.71
N ASN A 94 6.09 -13.62 17.81
CA ASN A 94 6.83 -14.62 17.04
C ASN A 94 6.54 -14.47 15.54
N GLN A 95 5.27 -14.38 15.14
CA GLN A 95 4.82 -14.26 13.75
C GLN A 95 5.43 -13.03 13.06
N VAL A 96 5.49 -11.88 13.73
CA VAL A 96 6.11 -10.67 13.19
C VAL A 96 7.64 -10.60 13.43
N GLY A 97 8.28 -11.68 13.96
CA GLY A 97 9.72 -11.74 14.20
C GLY A 97 10.22 -10.80 15.30
N MET A 98 9.37 -10.47 16.26
CA MET A 98 9.68 -9.53 17.36
C MET A 98 9.86 -10.22 18.73
N GLU A 99 9.76 -11.55 18.84
CA GLU A 99 9.85 -12.27 20.11
C GLU A 99 11.15 -11.97 20.88
N LYS A 100 12.29 -11.98 20.19
CA LYS A 100 13.62 -11.69 20.78
C LYS A 100 13.75 -10.26 21.31
N PHE A 101 12.91 -9.35 20.81
CA PHE A 101 12.90 -7.93 21.17
C PHE A 101 11.78 -7.59 22.17
N SER A 102 11.03 -8.57 22.66
CA SER A 102 9.85 -8.37 23.52
C SER A 102 10.13 -7.53 24.79
N LYS A 103 11.34 -7.64 25.34
CA LYS A 103 11.79 -6.86 26.50
C LYS A 103 12.44 -5.49 26.15
N ARG A 104 12.61 -5.17 24.85
CA ARG A 104 13.18 -3.92 24.41
C ARG A 104 12.13 -2.80 24.52
N LYS A 105 12.53 -1.60 24.96
CA LYS A 105 11.63 -0.44 24.99
C LYS A 105 11.27 -0.01 23.58
N MET A 106 10.02 0.44 23.37
CA MET A 106 9.49 0.87 22.07
C MET A 106 10.34 1.97 21.43
N LYS A 107 10.83 2.95 22.21
CA LYS A 107 11.72 4.03 21.73
C LYS A 107 13.07 3.56 21.16
N ASN A 108 13.48 2.34 21.46
CA ASN A 108 14.77 1.79 21.02
C ASN A 108 14.62 0.87 19.79
N LEU A 109 13.44 0.86 19.15
CA LEU A 109 13.16 0.09 17.93
C LEU A 109 13.48 0.91 16.68
N SER A 110 13.88 0.22 15.60
CA SER A 110 13.89 0.82 14.26
C SER A 110 12.46 1.06 13.75
N GLY A 111 12.30 1.91 12.73
CA GLY A 111 10.99 2.17 12.11
C GLY A 111 10.30 0.87 11.65
N GLY A 112 11.04 -0.03 11.00
CA GLY A 112 10.51 -1.33 10.56
C GLY A 112 10.10 -2.23 11.73
N MET A 113 10.85 -2.22 12.84
CA MET A 113 10.47 -2.94 14.06
C MET A 113 9.19 -2.37 14.68
N VAL A 114 9.05 -1.04 14.72
CA VAL A 114 7.81 -0.37 15.20
C VAL A 114 6.62 -0.77 14.33
N ARG A 115 6.78 -0.77 13.00
CA ARG A 115 5.71 -1.19 12.07
C ARG A 115 5.29 -2.65 12.30
N ARG A 116 6.23 -3.56 12.52
CA ARG A 116 5.93 -4.97 12.82
C ARG A 116 5.15 -5.14 14.15
N VAL A 117 5.50 -4.37 15.18
CA VAL A 117 4.71 -4.33 16.41
C VAL A 117 3.31 -3.76 16.14
N GLY A 118 3.20 -2.74 15.28
CA GLY A 118 1.93 -2.17 14.85
C GLY A 118 1.02 -3.19 14.14
N ILE A 119 1.58 -4.06 13.29
CA ILE A 119 0.81 -5.18 12.72
C ILE A 119 0.36 -6.14 13.82
N ALA A 120 1.28 -6.54 14.70
CA ALA A 120 0.95 -7.46 15.79
C ALA A 120 -0.20 -6.92 16.65
N GLN A 121 -0.21 -5.62 16.97
CA GLN A 121 -1.30 -5.01 17.73
C GLN A 121 -2.63 -4.96 16.94
N ALA A 122 -2.58 -4.74 15.62
CA ALA A 122 -3.77 -4.78 14.78
C ALA A 122 -4.40 -6.19 14.73
N MET A 123 -3.56 -7.23 14.88
CA MET A 123 -3.92 -8.66 14.83
C MET A 123 -4.43 -9.23 16.16
N LEU A 124 -4.48 -8.46 17.27
CA LEU A 124 -4.83 -8.98 18.60
C LEU A 124 -6.20 -9.66 18.67
N ASN A 125 -7.20 -9.12 17.96
CA ASN A 125 -8.57 -9.66 17.91
C ASN A 125 -8.79 -10.70 16.81
N ASP A 126 -7.73 -11.14 16.12
CA ASP A 126 -7.82 -12.04 14.98
C ASP A 126 -8.78 -11.53 13.88
N PRO A 127 -8.52 -10.36 13.33
CA PRO A 127 -9.46 -9.67 12.45
C PRO A 127 -9.66 -10.41 11.12
N GLN A 128 -10.87 -10.29 10.56
CA GLN A 128 -11.18 -10.74 9.20
C GLN A 128 -10.75 -9.72 8.13
N ILE A 129 -10.68 -8.44 8.53
CA ILE A 129 -10.26 -7.32 7.69
C ILE A 129 -9.05 -6.65 8.35
N LEU A 130 -7.96 -6.52 7.62
CA LEU A 130 -6.77 -5.80 8.04
C LEU A 130 -6.55 -4.58 7.12
N VAL A 131 -6.67 -3.39 7.68
CA VAL A 131 -6.47 -2.13 6.97
C VAL A 131 -5.10 -1.56 7.34
N LEU A 132 -4.27 -1.30 6.33
CA LEU A 132 -2.89 -0.84 6.49
C LEU A 132 -2.68 0.45 5.69
N ASP A 133 -2.51 1.57 6.38
CA ASP A 133 -2.35 2.88 5.73
C ASP A 133 -0.87 3.23 5.62
N GLU A 134 -0.35 3.27 4.37
CA GLU A 134 1.06 3.54 4.02
C GLU A 134 2.07 2.75 4.88
N PRO A 135 1.93 1.44 5.02
CA PRO A 135 2.65 0.67 6.04
C PRO A 135 4.15 0.53 5.74
N THR A 136 4.58 0.71 4.49
CA THR A 136 5.97 0.58 4.01
C THR A 136 6.71 1.91 3.95
N ALA A 137 6.02 3.03 4.19
CA ALA A 137 6.63 4.35 4.15
C ALA A 137 7.80 4.47 5.13
N GLY A 138 8.95 4.93 4.64
CA GLY A 138 10.17 5.11 5.44
C GLY A 138 10.92 3.82 5.81
N LEU A 139 10.53 2.67 5.28
CA LEU A 139 11.28 1.42 5.45
C LEU A 139 12.43 1.31 4.45
N ASP A 140 13.54 0.71 4.90
CA ASP A 140 14.61 0.32 4.00
C ASP A 140 14.20 -0.86 3.09
N PRO A 141 14.91 -1.12 1.97
CA PRO A 141 14.52 -2.15 1.01
C PRO A 141 14.37 -3.55 1.63
N ASN A 142 15.24 -3.93 2.57
CA ASN A 142 15.18 -5.24 3.21
C ASN A 142 13.96 -5.38 4.12
N GLU A 143 13.63 -4.32 4.87
CA GLU A 143 12.43 -4.31 5.72
C GLU A 143 11.16 -4.31 4.86
N ARG A 144 11.14 -3.64 3.69
CA ARG A 144 10.01 -3.71 2.75
C ARG A 144 9.75 -5.14 2.25
N ILE A 145 10.81 -5.87 1.87
CA ILE A 145 10.67 -7.27 1.44
C ILE A 145 10.10 -8.13 2.57
N ARG A 146 10.62 -7.99 3.79
CA ARG A 146 10.12 -8.72 4.96
C ARG A 146 8.67 -8.39 5.28
N PHE A 147 8.32 -7.11 5.14
CA PHE A 147 6.96 -6.64 5.35
C PHE A 147 6.00 -7.22 4.32
N ARG A 148 6.35 -7.19 3.03
CA ARG A 148 5.55 -7.80 1.95
C ARG A 148 5.30 -9.29 2.20
N ASN A 149 6.33 -10.04 2.55
CA ASN A 149 6.19 -11.47 2.84
C ASN A 149 5.24 -11.71 4.03
N LEU A 150 5.36 -10.91 5.10
CA LEU A 150 4.45 -10.98 6.24
C LEU A 150 3.00 -10.69 5.83
N ILE A 151 2.76 -9.66 5.02
CA ILE A 151 1.41 -9.33 4.56
C ILE A 151 0.85 -10.42 3.66
N SER A 152 1.65 -11.00 2.78
CA SER A 152 1.27 -12.14 1.93
C SER A 152 0.79 -13.32 2.79
N GLU A 153 1.57 -13.71 3.81
CA GLU A 153 1.19 -14.78 4.75
C GLU A 153 -0.13 -14.45 5.47
N LEU A 154 -0.28 -13.21 5.96
CA LEU A 154 -1.48 -12.79 6.67
C LEU A 154 -2.73 -12.79 5.77
N SER A 155 -2.59 -12.58 4.48
CA SER A 155 -3.71 -12.45 3.53
C SER A 155 -4.35 -13.80 3.16
N GLU A 156 -3.70 -14.92 3.42
CA GLU A 156 -4.25 -16.26 3.13
C GLU A 156 -5.59 -16.52 3.85
N GLU A 157 -5.74 -15.96 5.04
CA GLU A 157 -6.92 -16.18 5.88
C GLU A 157 -7.85 -14.97 5.98
N ARG A 158 -7.46 -13.80 5.47
CA ARG A 158 -8.19 -12.53 5.67
C ARG A 158 -8.12 -11.60 4.48
N LEU A 159 -9.00 -10.61 4.48
CA LEU A 159 -8.95 -9.49 3.55
C LEU A 159 -7.92 -8.48 4.08
N VAL A 160 -6.95 -8.13 3.27
CA VAL A 160 -5.97 -7.06 3.56
C VAL A 160 -6.16 -5.92 2.59
N LEU A 161 -6.48 -4.74 3.11
CA LEU A 161 -6.53 -3.50 2.34
C LEU A 161 -5.29 -2.67 2.67
N LEU A 162 -4.46 -2.42 1.68
CA LEU A 162 -3.18 -1.75 1.81
C LEU A 162 -3.16 -0.47 0.96
N SER A 163 -2.98 0.71 1.56
CA SER A 163 -2.74 1.94 0.80
C SER A 163 -1.25 2.15 0.57
N THR A 164 -0.91 2.64 -0.61
CA THR A 164 0.45 3.10 -0.92
C THR A 164 0.46 4.04 -2.12
N HIS A 165 1.52 4.82 -2.26
CA HIS A 165 1.87 5.55 -3.48
C HIS A 165 3.06 4.90 -4.21
N ILE A 166 3.58 3.77 -3.68
CA ILE A 166 4.73 3.05 -4.20
C ILE A 166 4.25 1.79 -4.89
N VAL A 167 4.29 1.80 -6.22
CA VAL A 167 3.79 0.70 -7.07
C VAL A 167 4.45 -0.64 -6.72
N SER A 168 5.77 -0.65 -6.55
CA SER A 168 6.54 -1.87 -6.28
C SER A 168 6.20 -2.53 -4.93
N ASP A 169 5.48 -1.85 -4.03
CA ASP A 169 5.06 -2.45 -2.76
C ASP A 169 3.89 -3.43 -2.93
N ILE A 170 3.07 -3.23 -3.97
CA ILE A 170 1.87 -4.05 -4.21
C ILE A 170 1.95 -4.88 -5.49
N GLU A 171 2.78 -4.50 -6.47
CA GLU A 171 2.89 -5.19 -7.76
C GLU A 171 3.07 -6.71 -7.62
N TYR A 172 3.83 -7.14 -6.62
CA TYR A 172 4.16 -8.55 -6.40
C TYR A 172 3.22 -9.29 -5.43
N ILE A 173 2.38 -8.57 -4.67
CA ILE A 173 1.58 -9.19 -3.60
C ILE A 173 0.08 -8.96 -3.73
N ALA A 174 -0.35 -7.91 -4.43
CA ALA A 174 -1.77 -7.58 -4.51
C ALA A 174 -2.49 -8.49 -5.52
N ASN A 175 -3.59 -9.09 -5.09
CA ASN A 175 -4.50 -9.83 -5.96
C ASN A 175 -5.34 -8.88 -6.82
N ASN A 176 -5.73 -7.76 -6.23
CA ASN A 176 -6.46 -6.69 -6.89
C ASN A 176 -5.87 -5.35 -6.53
N ILE A 177 -5.96 -4.40 -7.45
CA ILE A 177 -5.58 -3.01 -7.25
C ILE A 177 -6.78 -2.09 -7.46
N MET A 178 -6.78 -0.99 -6.74
CA MET A 178 -7.74 0.08 -6.87
C MET A 178 -6.96 1.39 -7.06
N LEU A 179 -7.33 2.16 -8.08
CA LEU A 179 -6.73 3.46 -8.34
C LEU A 179 -7.66 4.56 -7.87
N MET A 180 -7.12 5.49 -7.08
CA MET A 180 -7.85 6.61 -6.52
C MET A 180 -7.20 7.94 -6.90
N LYS A 181 -7.98 8.84 -7.50
CA LYS A 181 -7.58 10.21 -7.86
C LYS A 181 -8.70 11.16 -7.40
N ASP A 182 -8.35 12.28 -6.78
CA ASP A 182 -9.27 13.37 -6.39
C ASP A 182 -10.52 12.92 -5.61
N GLY A 183 -10.37 11.91 -4.77
CA GLY A 183 -11.46 11.35 -3.96
C GLY A 183 -12.28 10.28 -4.66
N GLU A 184 -12.02 9.97 -5.92
CA GLU A 184 -12.76 8.99 -6.72
C GLU A 184 -11.95 7.72 -6.98
N LEU A 185 -12.62 6.56 -6.92
CA LEU A 185 -12.09 5.28 -7.38
C LEU A 185 -12.46 5.12 -8.85
N PHE A 186 -11.48 5.24 -9.76
CA PHE A 186 -11.73 5.12 -11.19
C PHE A 186 -11.33 3.76 -11.78
N TYR A 187 -10.60 2.94 -11.02
CA TYR A 187 -10.27 1.57 -11.41
C TYR A 187 -10.32 0.64 -10.21
N ALA A 188 -10.83 -0.58 -10.44
CA ALA A 188 -10.75 -1.70 -9.50
C ALA A 188 -10.68 -3.00 -10.31
N GLY A 189 -9.58 -3.76 -10.19
CA GLY A 189 -9.33 -4.98 -10.94
C GLY A 189 -7.92 -5.53 -10.68
N THR A 190 -7.43 -6.42 -11.54
CA THR A 190 -6.07 -6.94 -11.44
C THR A 190 -5.04 -5.94 -11.99
N ALA A 191 -3.77 -6.07 -11.60
CA ALA A 191 -2.70 -5.28 -12.17
C ALA A 191 -2.52 -5.57 -13.68
N GLU A 192 -2.70 -6.82 -14.08
CA GLU A 192 -2.60 -7.27 -15.47
C GLU A 192 -3.68 -6.62 -16.35
N ASP A 193 -4.94 -6.62 -15.91
CA ASP A 193 -6.03 -5.97 -16.64
C ASP A 193 -5.80 -4.46 -16.80
N LEU A 194 -5.26 -3.80 -15.77
CA LEU A 194 -4.93 -2.37 -15.85
C LEU A 194 -3.87 -2.11 -16.91
N VAL A 195 -2.77 -2.86 -16.87
CA VAL A 195 -1.66 -2.75 -17.83
C VAL A 195 -2.16 -3.05 -19.25
N TYR A 196 -3.03 -4.06 -19.39
CA TYR A 196 -3.61 -4.44 -20.69
C TYR A 196 -4.56 -3.36 -21.23
N SER A 197 -5.24 -2.62 -20.37
CA SER A 197 -6.17 -1.55 -20.79
C SER A 197 -5.49 -0.34 -21.42
N MET A 198 -4.16 -0.16 -21.21
CA MET A 198 -3.40 0.91 -21.84
C MET A 198 -3.29 0.69 -23.36
N LYS A 199 -3.77 1.64 -24.15
CA LYS A 199 -3.61 1.63 -25.61
C LYS A 199 -2.20 2.00 -26.03
N GLU A 200 -1.52 2.83 -25.26
CA GLU A 200 -0.15 3.26 -25.46
C GLU A 200 0.82 2.10 -25.37
N LYS A 201 1.88 2.17 -26.16
CA LYS A 201 3.03 1.28 -26.09
C LYS A 201 4.08 1.86 -25.17
N VAL A 202 4.96 1.00 -24.69
CA VAL A 202 6.16 1.40 -23.94
C VAL A 202 7.38 1.16 -24.80
N TRP A 203 8.11 2.22 -25.04
CA TRP A 203 9.27 2.24 -25.91
C TRP A 203 10.55 2.43 -25.12
N GLN A 204 11.58 1.68 -25.46
CA GLN A 204 12.92 1.89 -24.97
C GLN A 204 13.78 2.45 -26.10
N CYS A 205 14.37 3.63 -25.90
CA CYS A 205 15.22 4.26 -26.91
C CYS A 205 16.45 4.91 -26.28
N ASN A 206 17.53 5.00 -27.08
CA ASN A 206 18.76 5.66 -26.69
C ASN A 206 18.82 7.06 -27.32
N VAL A 207 19.08 8.06 -26.48
CA VAL A 207 19.19 9.45 -26.93
C VAL A 207 20.51 10.09 -26.45
N SER A 208 21.01 11.08 -27.17
CA SER A 208 22.14 11.88 -26.71
C SER A 208 21.73 12.74 -25.51
N ARG A 209 22.70 13.12 -24.65
CA ARG A 209 22.44 13.94 -23.46
C ARG A 209 21.72 15.25 -23.77
N SER A 210 22.06 15.88 -24.90
CA SER A 210 21.43 17.16 -25.36
C SER A 210 19.97 17.03 -25.77
N MET A 211 19.47 15.81 -25.98
CA MET A 211 18.09 15.56 -26.41
C MET A 211 17.18 15.15 -25.26
N ILE A 212 17.70 14.84 -24.07
CA ILE A 212 16.91 14.36 -22.93
C ILE A 212 15.75 15.32 -22.62
N ASP A 213 16.05 16.61 -22.42
CA ASP A 213 15.04 17.61 -22.08
C ASP A 213 13.96 17.74 -23.16
N LYS A 214 14.33 17.62 -24.43
CA LYS A 214 13.38 17.63 -25.54
C LYS A 214 12.40 16.46 -25.42
N TYR A 215 12.91 15.23 -25.18
CA TYR A 215 12.06 14.04 -25.03
C TYR A 215 11.21 14.11 -23.78
N MET A 216 11.74 14.59 -22.65
CA MET A 216 10.97 14.81 -21.43
C MET A 216 9.82 15.80 -21.63
N ASN A 217 10.02 16.83 -22.46
CA ASN A 217 8.96 17.80 -22.77
C ASN A 217 7.94 17.27 -23.78
N GLN A 218 8.34 16.37 -24.67
CA GLN A 218 7.48 15.87 -25.74
C GLN A 218 6.68 14.62 -25.35
N TYR A 219 7.28 13.72 -24.54
CA TYR A 219 6.71 12.42 -24.21
C TYR A 219 6.54 12.23 -22.71
N LEU A 220 5.71 11.24 -22.34
CA LEU A 220 5.64 10.74 -20.97
C LEU A 220 6.80 9.77 -20.75
N VAL A 221 7.83 10.22 -20.01
CA VAL A 221 9.05 9.45 -19.76
C VAL A 221 8.97 8.77 -18.41
N GLY A 222 8.92 7.43 -18.40
CA GLY A 222 8.82 6.62 -17.18
C GLY A 222 10.15 6.43 -16.46
N ASN A 223 11.26 6.31 -17.21
CA ASN A 223 12.56 6.12 -16.62
C ASN A 223 13.67 6.69 -17.52
N ILE A 224 14.73 7.16 -16.88
CA ILE A 224 15.95 7.68 -17.53
C ILE A 224 17.15 6.98 -16.92
N LYS A 225 17.82 6.16 -17.73
CA LYS A 225 19.06 5.50 -17.34
C LYS A 225 20.24 6.12 -18.07
N THR A 226 21.10 6.81 -17.34
CA THR A 226 22.31 7.42 -17.92
C THR A 226 23.26 6.34 -18.43
N THR A 227 23.74 6.50 -19.66
CA THR A 227 24.74 5.65 -20.31
C THR A 227 26.05 6.42 -20.53
N LYS A 228 27.12 5.76 -21.00
CA LYS A 228 28.38 6.43 -21.28
C LYS A 228 28.24 7.49 -22.39
N THR A 229 27.38 7.28 -23.36
CA THR A 229 27.23 8.11 -24.57
C THR A 229 25.96 8.99 -24.57
N GLY A 230 25.03 8.78 -23.62
CA GLY A 230 23.75 9.48 -23.59
C GLY A 230 22.85 9.01 -22.48
N ALA A 231 21.60 8.72 -22.79
CA ALA A 231 20.62 8.12 -21.89
C ALA A 231 19.72 7.12 -22.63
N GLU A 232 19.36 6.06 -21.92
CA GLU A 232 18.29 5.15 -22.30
C GLU A 232 17.01 5.63 -21.64
N LEU A 233 15.99 5.92 -22.44
CA LEU A 233 14.69 6.41 -21.99
C LEU A 233 13.64 5.30 -22.11
N ARG A 234 12.76 5.20 -21.10
CA ARG A 234 11.53 4.42 -21.16
C ARG A 234 10.37 5.39 -21.38
N ILE A 235 9.71 5.29 -22.53
CA ILE A 235 8.73 6.28 -23.02
C ILE A 235 7.37 5.60 -23.23
N ILE A 236 6.31 6.22 -22.74
CA ILE A 236 4.93 5.80 -22.97
C ILE A 236 4.34 6.65 -24.08
N SER A 237 4.04 6.04 -25.24
CA SER A 237 3.53 6.73 -26.42
C SER A 237 2.81 5.78 -27.37
N ILE A 238 1.81 6.29 -28.10
CA ILE A 238 1.16 5.56 -29.21
C ILE A 238 2.15 5.46 -30.37
N GLU A 239 2.84 6.55 -30.68
CA GLU A 239 3.80 6.62 -31.79
C GLU A 239 5.21 6.23 -31.35
N LYS A 240 5.95 5.66 -32.27
CA LYS A 240 7.35 5.29 -32.08
C LYS A 240 8.22 6.54 -31.93
N PRO A 241 8.93 6.77 -30.79
CA PRO A 241 9.63 8.03 -30.56
C PRO A 241 10.86 8.26 -31.45
N THR A 242 11.55 7.17 -31.83
CA THR A 242 12.73 7.17 -32.70
C THR A 242 12.71 5.93 -33.59
N GLU A 243 13.42 5.93 -34.71
CA GLU A 243 13.48 4.77 -35.63
C GLU A 243 14.06 3.52 -34.96
N ASP A 244 15.00 3.70 -34.04
CA ASP A 244 15.69 2.64 -33.28
C ASP A 244 14.99 2.27 -31.97
N ALA A 245 13.88 2.92 -31.59
CA ALA A 245 13.14 2.57 -30.39
C ALA A 245 12.58 1.14 -30.45
N VAL A 246 12.67 0.43 -29.36
CA VAL A 246 12.22 -0.96 -29.22
C VAL A 246 10.97 -1.00 -28.35
N ASP A 247 9.94 -1.70 -28.82
CA ASP A 247 8.73 -1.97 -28.04
C ASP A 247 9.07 -2.93 -26.90
N VAL A 248 8.78 -2.56 -25.65
CA VAL A 248 9.07 -3.35 -24.46
C VAL A 248 7.80 -3.63 -23.66
N GLU A 249 7.83 -4.69 -22.89
CA GLU A 249 6.69 -5.09 -22.05
C GLU A 249 6.32 -4.00 -21.06
N LYS A 250 5.02 -3.72 -21.00
CA LYS A 250 4.44 -2.76 -20.05
C LYS A 250 4.42 -3.35 -18.65
N ASN A 251 4.57 -2.50 -17.64
CA ASN A 251 4.44 -2.89 -16.24
C ASN A 251 3.47 -1.97 -15.48
N LEU A 252 3.24 -2.27 -14.21
CA LEU A 252 2.33 -1.49 -13.38
C LEU A 252 2.82 -0.05 -13.12
N GLU A 253 4.15 0.18 -13.11
CA GLU A 253 4.71 1.54 -12.98
C GLU A 253 4.38 2.40 -14.20
N ASP A 254 4.43 1.82 -15.41
CA ASP A 254 4.02 2.51 -16.64
C ASP A 254 2.54 2.88 -16.60
N ALA A 255 1.69 1.95 -16.17
CA ALA A 255 0.26 2.21 -16.03
C ALA A 255 -0.02 3.29 -14.97
N PHE A 256 0.66 3.23 -13.83
CA PHE A 256 0.52 4.25 -12.79
C PHE A 256 0.95 5.63 -13.30
N LEU A 257 2.09 5.72 -13.98
CA LEU A 257 2.55 6.97 -14.58
C LEU A 257 1.59 7.49 -15.65
N PHE A 258 1.03 6.59 -16.45
CA PHE A 258 0.05 6.96 -17.49
C PHE A 258 -1.19 7.61 -16.90
N TYR A 259 -1.72 7.10 -15.77
CA TYR A 259 -2.93 7.63 -15.14
C TYR A 259 -2.69 8.83 -14.21
N PHE A 260 -1.49 8.96 -13.63
CA PHE A 260 -1.17 9.97 -12.61
C PHE A 260 -0.05 10.95 -13.00
N GLY A 261 0.63 10.76 -14.14
CA GLY A 261 1.70 11.65 -14.60
C GLY A 261 1.15 13.03 -15.01
N GLU A 262 1.94 14.08 -14.81
CA GLU A 262 1.54 15.48 -15.09
C GLU A 262 1.01 15.72 -16.53
N LYS A 263 1.46 14.91 -17.49
CA LYS A 263 0.98 14.97 -18.89
C LYS A 263 -0.28 14.16 -19.18
N SER A 264 -0.82 13.44 -18.19
CA SER A 264 -2.06 12.69 -18.35
C SER A 264 -3.29 13.60 -18.39
N GLU A 265 -3.21 14.79 -17.81
CA GLU A 265 -4.32 15.75 -17.76
C GLU A 265 -4.61 16.41 -19.12
N GLU A 266 -3.57 16.67 -19.92
CA GLU A 266 -3.76 17.26 -21.28
C GLU A 266 -4.38 16.28 -22.30
N LYS A 267 -4.40 14.97 -22.03
CA LYS A 267 -4.92 13.93 -22.95
C LYS A 267 -6.33 13.45 -22.64
N GLN A 268 -6.89 13.75 -21.47
CA GLN A 268 -8.26 13.36 -21.12
C GLN A 268 -9.30 14.37 -21.61
N ASP A 269 -8.87 15.59 -21.97
CA ASP A 269 -9.74 16.67 -22.50
C ASP A 269 -9.72 16.76 -24.04
N ALA A 270 -9.09 15.85 -24.76
CA ALA A 270 -9.03 15.76 -26.20
C ALA A 270 -9.70 14.46 -26.72
#